data_201dbc7df2036f446a2182ef25819af4
#
_entry.id   201dbc7df2036f446a2182ef25819af4
#
_cell.length_a   1.000
_cell.length_b   1.000
_cell.length_c   1.000
_cell.angle_alpha   90.00
_cell.angle_beta   90.00
_cell.angle_gamma   90.00
#
_symmetry.space_group_name_H-M   'P 1'
#
loop_
_entity.id
_entity.type
_entity.pdbx_description
1 polymer ?
#
loop_
_entity_poly.entity_id
_entity_poly.type
_entity_poly.pdbx_seq_one_letter_code
_entity_poly.pdbx_strand_id
1 'polypeptide(L)'
;MGEIREDFILEAREKVKVRHWRSWGALAACLCLVAALAFVRWQPSTTNTEAVACGFTMEEVPGATYFPLTREERQKYNLSEAPTEDDLGAIMGTVTSCGDEALVGSSVYHAAAYPTLDSLCIVASPRGYAYYLCEALSVSAMEGETLNALLEVYGLPDTLAAAEVLEKDFTPLHTLEDPQKIDTMFAILSTVVNQGKEAGERRFADAWYAAYGNDEVRYSEAEGHCVFAASEAPSEPVTEMDGEGNIVVSNSRPPSESVYDKAQALWTAGERILRLTTVQGFSLELDFFPSIQAIFCCDGCFMLTDTQSETLAALLEAS
;
A
#
# COMPACT_ATOMS: atom_id res chain seq x y z
N MET A 1 -23.20 19.26 -59.65
CA MET A 1 -21.93 18.67 -59.23
C MET A 1 -21.29 19.64 -58.26
N GLY A 2 -21.37 19.39 -56.99
CA GLY A 2 -20.78 20.24 -55.94
C GLY A 2 -19.39 19.74 -55.64
N GLU A 3 -18.39 20.57 -55.79
CA GLU A 3 -17.02 20.34 -55.35
C GLU A 3 -17.03 20.25 -53.82
N ILE A 4 -16.64 19.09 -53.29
CA ILE A 4 -16.37 18.90 -51.88
C ILE A 4 -15.03 19.56 -51.61
N ARG A 5 -15.01 20.65 -50.84
CA ARG A 5 -13.80 21.41 -50.49
C ARG A 5 -12.88 20.50 -49.68
N GLU A 6 -11.63 20.39 -50.09
CA GLU A 6 -10.58 19.60 -49.43
C GLU A 6 -10.33 20.00 -47.96
N ASP A 7 -10.75 21.19 -47.58
CA ASP A 7 -10.63 21.76 -46.23
C ASP A 7 -11.36 20.91 -45.15
N PHE A 8 -12.50 20.25 -45.52
CA PHE A 8 -13.25 19.39 -44.59
C PHE A 8 -12.58 18.04 -44.31
N ILE A 9 -11.72 17.57 -45.23
CA ILE A 9 -10.99 16.30 -45.07
C ILE A 9 -9.79 16.49 -44.14
N LEU A 10 -9.16 17.65 -44.15
CA LEU A 10 -8.05 17.99 -43.26
C LEU A 10 -8.52 18.22 -41.82
N GLU A 11 -9.68 18.88 -41.64
CA GLU A 11 -10.23 19.13 -40.30
C GLU A 11 -10.74 17.86 -39.61
N ALA A 12 -11.22 16.86 -40.37
CA ALA A 12 -11.59 15.55 -39.86
C ALA A 12 -10.37 14.71 -39.41
N ARG A 13 -9.22 14.90 -40.05
CA ARG A 13 -7.97 14.19 -39.68
C ARG A 13 -7.31 14.75 -38.42
N GLU A 14 -7.44 16.04 -38.15
CA GLU A 14 -6.87 16.63 -36.93
C GLU A 14 -7.67 16.26 -35.65
N LYS A 15 -8.99 16.10 -35.75
CA LYS A 15 -9.84 15.74 -34.62
C LYS A 15 -9.67 14.31 -34.13
N VAL A 16 -9.19 13.40 -34.93
CA VAL A 16 -8.96 11.99 -34.54
C VAL A 16 -7.67 11.81 -33.70
N LYS A 17 -6.69 12.69 -33.85
CA LYS A 17 -5.39 12.59 -33.16
C LYS A 17 -5.43 12.96 -31.67
N VAL A 18 -6.46 13.64 -31.21
CA VAL A 18 -6.57 14.16 -29.82
C VAL A 18 -7.27 13.16 -28.89
N ARG A 19 -7.92 12.12 -29.42
CA ARG A 19 -8.79 11.22 -28.63
C ARG A 19 -8.05 10.07 -27.95
N HIS A 20 -6.87 9.68 -28.45
CA HIS A 20 -6.08 8.60 -27.84
C HIS A 20 -5.28 9.02 -26.60
N TRP A 21 -5.04 10.28 -26.38
CA TRP A 21 -4.28 10.76 -25.21
C TRP A 21 -5.12 10.90 -23.95
N ARG A 22 -6.46 10.92 -24.06
CA ARG A 22 -7.35 11.01 -22.89
C ARG A 22 -7.58 9.68 -22.18
N SER A 23 -7.50 8.56 -22.87
CA SER A 23 -7.64 7.23 -22.27
C SER A 23 -6.36 6.78 -21.54
N TRP A 24 -5.19 7.18 -22.03
CA TRP A 24 -3.91 6.91 -21.34
C TRP A 24 -3.73 7.80 -20.11
N GLY A 25 -4.29 9.01 -20.11
CA GLY A 25 -4.32 9.88 -18.95
C GLY A 25 -5.20 9.34 -17.80
N ALA A 26 -6.23 8.55 -18.11
CA ALA A 26 -7.09 7.97 -17.08
C ALA A 26 -6.44 6.76 -16.40
N LEU A 27 -5.67 5.93 -17.12
CA LEU A 27 -4.95 4.78 -16.54
C LEU A 27 -3.76 5.23 -15.67
N ALA A 28 -2.99 6.21 -16.18
CA ALA A 28 -1.95 6.85 -15.36
C ALA A 28 -2.53 7.57 -14.13
N ALA A 29 -3.74 8.15 -14.24
CA ALA A 29 -4.42 8.78 -13.11
C ALA A 29 -4.93 7.75 -12.09
N CYS A 30 -5.34 6.53 -12.49
CA CYS A 30 -5.77 5.49 -11.55
C CYS A 30 -4.60 4.81 -10.84
N LEU A 31 -3.48 4.54 -11.54
CA LEU A 31 -2.24 4.09 -10.90
C LEU A 31 -1.64 5.18 -9.99
N CYS A 32 -1.72 6.45 -10.39
CA CYS A 32 -1.39 7.57 -9.51
C CYS A 32 -2.39 7.73 -8.37
N LEU A 33 -3.66 7.32 -8.50
CA LEU A 33 -4.65 7.36 -7.42
C LEU A 33 -4.45 6.21 -6.43
N VAL A 34 -4.09 5.02 -6.87
CA VAL A 34 -3.74 3.91 -5.96
C VAL A 34 -2.39 4.19 -5.28
N ALA A 35 -1.39 4.65 -6.03
CA ALA A 35 -0.14 5.16 -5.44
C ALA A 35 -0.37 6.42 -4.59
N ALA A 36 -1.29 7.32 -4.96
CA ALA A 36 -1.64 8.48 -4.17
C ALA A 36 -2.54 8.14 -2.97
N LEU A 37 -3.36 7.09 -3.01
CA LEU A 37 -4.10 6.61 -1.84
C LEU A 37 -3.18 5.87 -0.86
N ALA A 38 -2.21 5.10 -1.34
CA ALA A 38 -1.10 4.61 -0.51
C ALA A 38 -0.23 5.77 0.01
N PHE A 39 0.02 6.80 -0.82
CA PHE A 39 0.80 7.99 -0.44
C PHE A 39 0.00 9.02 0.38
N VAL A 40 -1.33 9.16 0.17
CA VAL A 40 -2.21 10.05 0.95
C VAL A 40 -2.40 9.55 2.37
N ARG A 41 -2.21 8.27 2.60
CA ARG A 41 -2.19 7.72 3.96
C ARG A 41 -0.88 8.01 4.72
N TRP A 42 0.18 8.37 3.98
CA TRP A 42 1.45 8.86 4.52
C TRP A 42 1.53 10.40 4.55
N GLN A 43 0.48 11.11 4.13
CA GLN A 43 0.43 12.55 4.31
C GLN A 43 -0.51 12.89 5.47
N PRO A 44 -0.02 13.42 6.57
CA PRO A 44 -0.87 14.01 7.58
C PRO A 44 -1.71 15.10 6.91
N SER A 45 -3.01 15.11 7.22
CA SER A 45 -3.98 16.11 6.73
C SER A 45 -3.47 17.52 7.00
N THR A 46 -2.87 18.15 6.01
CA THR A 46 -2.38 19.53 6.10
C THR A 46 -3.49 20.48 5.71
N THR A 47 -4.30 20.86 6.68
CA THR A 47 -4.90 22.19 6.72
C THR A 47 -4.23 22.95 7.86
N ASN A 48 -3.02 23.41 7.60
CA ASN A 48 -2.44 24.65 8.15
C ASN A 48 -1.02 24.76 7.58
N THR A 49 -0.68 25.97 7.14
CA THR A 49 0.63 26.37 6.64
C THR A 49 1.65 26.32 7.78
N GLU A 50 2.03 25.12 8.23
CA GLU A 50 3.20 24.89 9.09
C GLU A 50 4.24 24.13 8.29
N ALA A 51 5.49 24.49 8.50
CA ALA A 51 6.65 23.95 7.83
C ALA A 51 6.53 22.41 7.69
N VAL A 52 6.79 21.90 6.49
CA VAL A 52 6.85 20.46 6.23
C VAL A 52 7.65 19.84 7.37
N ALA A 53 6.98 19.07 8.20
CA ALA A 53 7.60 18.42 9.34
C ALA A 53 8.59 17.39 8.79
N CYS A 54 9.88 17.78 8.75
CA CYS A 54 10.93 16.91 8.25
C CYS A 54 11.17 15.79 9.25
N GLY A 55 11.09 14.56 8.77
CA GLY A 55 11.54 13.41 9.53
C GLY A 55 13.04 13.46 9.80
N PHE A 56 13.49 12.77 10.83
CA PHE A 56 14.90 12.57 11.13
C PHE A 56 15.27 11.10 11.22
N THR A 57 16.56 10.79 11.08
CA THR A 57 17.13 9.46 11.30
C THR A 57 18.24 9.52 12.34
N MET A 58 18.58 8.37 12.96
CA MET A 58 19.70 8.16 13.85
C MET A 58 20.38 6.82 13.55
N GLU A 59 21.67 6.69 13.90
CA GLU A 59 22.44 5.46 13.61
C GLU A 59 22.06 4.32 14.54
N GLU A 60 21.59 4.62 15.74
CA GLU A 60 21.27 3.65 16.79
C GLU A 60 20.04 2.82 16.46
N VAL A 61 19.14 3.31 15.58
CA VAL A 61 17.97 2.56 15.09
C VAL A 61 17.96 2.61 13.55
N PRO A 62 18.70 1.70 12.91
CA PRO A 62 18.81 1.68 11.45
C PRO A 62 17.46 1.46 10.76
N GLY A 63 17.22 2.19 9.68
CA GLY A 63 15.97 2.13 8.91
C GLY A 63 14.81 2.91 9.52
N ALA A 64 14.92 3.42 10.75
CA ALA A 64 13.88 4.24 11.35
C ALA A 64 13.94 5.70 10.85
N THR A 65 12.80 6.22 10.43
CA THR A 65 12.61 7.65 10.16
C THR A 65 11.50 8.15 11.08
N TYR A 66 11.84 9.07 11.96
CA TYR A 66 10.95 9.62 12.98
C TYR A 66 10.31 10.91 12.50
N PHE A 67 9.00 11.00 12.67
CA PHE A 67 8.22 12.18 12.31
C PHE A 67 7.59 12.82 13.56
N PRO A 68 7.40 14.16 13.60
CA PRO A 68 6.72 14.81 14.71
C PRO A 68 5.32 14.24 14.91
N LEU A 69 4.96 13.94 16.17
CA LEU A 69 3.63 13.44 16.49
C LEU A 69 2.55 14.46 16.18
N THR A 70 1.50 13.99 15.52
CA THR A 70 0.23 14.70 15.39
C THR A 70 -0.47 14.81 16.76
N ARG A 71 -1.50 15.65 16.82
CA ARG A 71 -2.33 15.75 18.03
C ARG A 71 -3.06 14.45 18.37
N GLU A 72 -3.52 13.74 17.34
CA GLU A 72 -4.25 12.48 17.49
C GLU A 72 -3.34 11.36 18.03
N GLU A 73 -2.12 11.26 17.50
CA GLU A 73 -1.11 10.32 17.99
C GLU A 73 -0.73 10.60 19.45
N ARG A 74 -0.53 11.87 19.81
CA ARG A 74 -0.28 12.21 21.23
C ARG A 74 -1.43 11.78 22.14
N GLN A 75 -2.68 11.90 21.70
CA GLN A 75 -3.84 11.42 22.46
C GLN A 75 -3.87 9.90 22.54
N LYS A 76 -3.54 9.18 21.46
CA LYS A 76 -3.42 7.70 21.44
C LYS A 76 -2.43 7.20 22.50
N TYR A 77 -1.31 7.89 22.64
CA TYR A 77 -0.27 7.56 23.65
C TYR A 77 -0.46 8.30 24.99
N ASN A 78 -1.58 8.99 25.22
CA ASN A 78 -1.85 9.77 26.44
C ASN A 78 -0.68 10.71 26.82
N LEU A 79 -0.08 11.38 25.85
CA LEU A 79 1.03 12.29 26.01
C LEU A 79 0.55 13.73 26.21
N SER A 80 1.37 14.54 26.92
CA SER A 80 1.18 15.97 27.05
C SER A 80 1.26 16.70 25.70
N GLU A 81 0.77 17.92 25.62
CA GLU A 81 0.81 18.72 24.39
C GLU A 81 2.26 19.07 24.00
N ALA A 82 3.13 19.30 24.97
CA ALA A 82 4.57 19.47 24.81
C ALA A 82 5.30 18.72 25.91
N PRO A 83 6.39 18.00 25.58
CA PRO A 83 7.22 17.34 26.58
C PRO A 83 8.04 18.35 27.38
N THR A 84 8.37 17.94 28.59
CA THR A 84 9.24 18.67 29.54
C THR A 84 10.47 17.83 29.86
N GLU A 85 11.38 18.36 30.67
CA GLU A 85 12.57 17.62 31.12
C GLU A 85 12.18 16.38 31.95
N ASP A 86 11.07 16.43 32.67
CA ASP A 86 10.56 15.29 33.46
C ASP A 86 10.03 14.15 32.61
N ASP A 87 9.73 14.39 31.34
CA ASP A 87 9.26 13.37 30.39
C ASP A 87 10.41 12.61 29.71
N LEU A 88 11.68 13.03 29.93
CA LEU A 88 12.86 12.40 29.34
C LEU A 88 13.21 11.11 30.06
N GLY A 89 13.27 10.01 29.33
CA GLY A 89 13.79 8.73 29.78
C GLY A 89 15.29 8.56 29.51
N ALA A 90 15.72 7.32 29.23
CA ALA A 90 17.07 7.03 28.82
C ALA A 90 17.40 7.64 27.46
N ILE A 91 18.69 7.98 27.25
CA ILE A 91 19.15 8.43 25.94
C ILE A 91 19.06 7.26 24.93
N MET A 92 18.49 7.52 23.78
CA MET A 92 18.41 6.57 22.65
C MET A 92 19.56 6.77 21.68
N GLY A 93 19.91 8.04 21.38
CA GLY A 93 20.90 8.37 20.37
C GLY A 93 20.96 9.84 20.06
N THR A 94 21.39 10.13 18.82
CA THR A 94 21.58 11.50 18.33
C THR A 94 21.03 11.60 16.91
N VAL A 95 20.34 12.71 16.61
CA VAL A 95 19.86 13.01 15.24
C VAL A 95 21.05 13.11 14.29
N THR A 96 21.14 12.20 13.31
CA THR A 96 22.23 12.18 12.31
C THR A 96 21.85 12.84 11.01
N SER A 97 20.58 12.76 10.61
CA SER A 97 20.08 13.41 9.39
C SER A 97 18.66 13.93 9.61
N CYS A 98 18.41 15.14 9.17
CA CYS A 98 17.10 15.78 9.20
C CYS A 98 17.05 16.89 8.14
N GLY A 99 15.88 17.13 7.54
CA GLY A 99 15.66 18.28 6.66
C GLY A 99 15.73 19.64 7.38
N ASP A 100 15.58 19.66 8.71
CA ASP A 100 15.88 20.84 9.57
C ASP A 100 17.28 20.68 10.17
N GLU A 101 18.26 21.36 9.61
CA GLU A 101 19.66 21.33 10.07
C GLU A 101 19.81 21.70 11.56
N ALA A 102 18.87 22.44 12.12
CA ALA A 102 18.92 22.83 13.54
C ALA A 102 18.64 21.65 14.50
N LEU A 103 18.12 20.54 14.00
CA LEU A 103 17.91 19.32 14.78
C LEU A 103 19.11 18.37 14.73
N VAL A 104 19.96 18.46 13.70
CA VAL A 104 21.14 17.61 13.57
C VAL A 104 22.06 17.80 14.78
N GLY A 105 22.47 16.68 15.40
CA GLY A 105 23.26 16.69 16.63
C GLY A 105 22.44 16.82 17.93
N SER A 106 21.12 16.95 17.85
CA SER A 106 20.24 16.96 19.02
C SER A 106 20.16 15.57 19.64
N SER A 107 20.10 15.50 20.97
CA SER A 107 19.94 14.24 21.70
C SER A 107 18.51 13.72 21.60
N VAL A 108 18.38 12.42 21.44
CA VAL A 108 17.10 11.69 21.38
C VAL A 108 16.96 10.83 22.64
N TYR A 109 15.80 10.88 23.26
CA TYR A 109 15.49 10.19 24.50
C TYR A 109 14.23 9.33 24.32
N HIS A 110 14.15 8.19 25.02
CA HIS A 110 12.87 7.52 25.25
C HIS A 110 11.91 8.46 25.95
N ALA A 111 10.63 8.35 25.67
CA ALA A 111 9.65 8.95 26.54
C ALA A 111 9.62 8.19 27.89
N ALA A 112 9.73 8.88 29.03
CA ALA A 112 9.80 8.24 30.36
C ALA A 112 8.58 7.34 30.64
N ALA A 113 7.42 7.68 30.09
CA ALA A 113 6.20 6.85 30.18
C ALA A 113 6.28 5.55 29.37
N TYR A 114 7.20 5.44 28.42
CA TYR A 114 7.35 4.32 27.47
C TYR A 114 8.83 3.94 27.30
N PRO A 115 9.51 3.48 28.35
CA PRO A 115 10.98 3.33 28.38
C PRO A 115 11.53 2.21 27.46
N THR A 116 10.67 1.34 26.94
CA THR A 116 11.04 0.23 26.05
C THR A 116 10.54 0.41 24.61
N LEU A 117 9.90 1.54 24.33
CA LEU A 117 9.27 1.80 23.04
C LEU A 117 10.24 2.63 22.18
N ASP A 118 11.04 1.96 21.36
CA ASP A 118 12.01 2.63 20.48
C ASP A 118 11.35 3.41 19.35
N SER A 119 10.09 3.06 19.01
CA SER A 119 9.31 3.78 18.00
C SER A 119 8.87 5.18 18.44
N LEU A 120 8.83 5.48 19.74
CA LEU A 120 8.39 6.75 20.32
C LEU A 120 9.53 7.42 21.08
N CYS A 121 9.89 8.63 20.67
CA CYS A 121 11.01 9.34 21.30
C CYS A 121 10.73 10.83 21.51
N ILE A 122 11.62 11.47 22.28
CA ILE A 122 11.65 12.90 22.50
C ILE A 122 13.00 13.44 22.03
N VAL A 123 12.96 14.44 21.14
CA VAL A 123 14.16 15.16 20.71
C VAL A 123 14.33 16.41 21.58
N ALA A 124 15.52 16.51 22.19
CA ALA A 124 15.93 17.70 22.92
C ALA A 124 16.76 18.63 22.00
N SER A 125 16.12 19.67 21.49
CA SER A 125 16.72 20.64 20.59
C SER A 125 16.93 21.99 21.27
N PRO A 126 17.71 22.92 20.68
CA PRO A 126 17.80 24.31 21.16
C PRO A 126 16.46 25.06 21.23
N ARG A 127 15.45 24.55 20.50
CA ARG A 127 14.08 25.12 20.47
C ARG A 127 13.17 24.54 21.56
N GLY A 128 13.65 23.57 22.33
CA GLY A 128 12.88 22.83 23.34
C GLY A 128 12.72 21.35 23.00
N TYR A 129 11.74 20.71 23.61
CA TYR A 129 11.48 19.29 23.49
C TYR A 129 10.30 19.04 22.55
N ALA A 130 10.36 17.97 21.78
CA ALA A 130 9.25 17.55 20.91
C ALA A 130 9.19 16.02 20.81
N TYR A 131 7.94 15.49 20.73
CA TYR A 131 7.70 14.06 20.51
C TYR A 131 7.80 13.70 19.04
N TYR A 132 8.38 12.55 18.77
CA TYR A 132 8.51 11.96 17.44
C TYR A 132 8.14 10.48 17.46
N LEU A 133 7.62 9.98 16.34
CA LEU A 133 7.15 8.60 16.17
C LEU A 133 7.70 8.03 14.86
N CYS A 134 8.08 6.75 14.91
CA CYS A 134 8.36 5.92 13.75
C CYS A 134 7.63 4.59 13.91
N GLU A 135 6.55 4.37 13.18
CA GLU A 135 5.78 3.12 13.29
C GLU A 135 6.37 1.97 12.46
N ALA A 136 7.08 2.28 11.37
CA ALA A 136 7.64 1.26 10.48
C ALA A 136 9.09 1.59 10.09
N LEU A 137 9.90 0.56 9.93
CA LEU A 137 11.27 0.68 9.43
C LEU A 137 11.27 0.75 7.90
N SER A 138 12.10 1.65 7.35
CA SER A 138 12.32 1.76 5.91
C SER A 138 13.32 0.69 5.47
N VAL A 139 12.80 -0.47 5.12
CA VAL A 139 13.56 -1.61 4.61
C VAL A 139 13.05 -1.98 3.23
N SER A 140 13.91 -2.53 2.39
CA SER A 140 13.55 -3.01 1.06
C SER A 140 13.90 -4.48 0.94
N ALA A 141 13.02 -5.25 0.30
CA ALA A 141 13.28 -6.65 -0.01
C ALA A 141 13.89 -6.76 -1.40
N MET A 142 15.09 -7.34 -1.51
CA MET A 142 15.68 -7.63 -2.81
C MET A 142 15.11 -8.92 -3.40
N GLU A 143 15.03 -8.97 -4.73
CA GLU A 143 14.61 -10.19 -5.44
C GLU A 143 15.55 -11.35 -5.11
N GLY A 144 14.98 -12.51 -4.81
CA GLY A 144 15.69 -13.70 -4.37
C GLY A 144 15.90 -13.82 -2.85
N GLU A 145 15.64 -12.74 -2.08
CA GLU A 145 15.67 -12.80 -0.62
C GLU A 145 14.41 -13.46 -0.06
N THR A 146 14.55 -14.08 1.10
CA THR A 146 13.41 -14.60 1.86
C THR A 146 12.77 -13.51 2.69
N LEU A 147 11.48 -13.63 2.97
CA LEU A 147 10.79 -12.74 3.91
C LEU A 147 11.44 -12.78 5.30
N ASN A 148 12.11 -13.90 5.66
CA ASN A 148 12.88 -14.02 6.90
C ASN A 148 13.92 -12.90 7.08
N ALA A 149 14.54 -12.44 5.99
CA ALA A 149 15.50 -11.33 6.08
C ALA A 149 14.85 -10.05 6.61
N LEU A 150 13.61 -9.77 6.21
CA LEU A 150 12.84 -8.64 6.76
C LEU A 150 12.40 -8.90 8.20
N LEU A 151 11.94 -10.12 8.51
CA LEU A 151 11.56 -10.49 9.88
C LEU A 151 12.73 -10.29 10.85
N GLU A 152 13.96 -10.67 10.45
CA GLU A 152 15.17 -10.49 11.25
C GLU A 152 15.47 -9.00 11.54
N VAL A 153 15.24 -8.09 10.57
CA VAL A 153 15.43 -6.64 10.79
C VAL A 153 14.52 -6.13 11.91
N TYR A 154 13.29 -6.66 12.01
CA TYR A 154 12.35 -6.35 13.08
C TYR A 154 12.58 -7.15 14.36
N GLY A 155 13.53 -8.10 14.34
CA GLY A 155 13.76 -9.03 15.47
C GLY A 155 12.63 -10.05 15.67
N LEU A 156 11.79 -10.27 14.66
CA LEU A 156 10.67 -11.22 14.71
C LEU A 156 11.15 -12.67 14.50
N PRO A 157 10.52 -13.67 15.15
CA PRO A 157 9.36 -13.55 16.06
C PRO A 157 9.67 -13.16 17.49
N ASP A 158 10.95 -13.13 17.92
CA ASP A 158 11.35 -13.02 19.33
C ASP A 158 10.85 -11.74 20.02
N THR A 159 10.65 -10.67 19.25
CA THR A 159 10.16 -9.37 19.76
C THR A 159 8.67 -9.15 19.51
N LEU A 160 7.92 -10.17 19.08
CA LEU A 160 6.50 -10.02 18.76
C LEU A 160 5.68 -9.61 20.00
N ALA A 161 5.00 -8.47 19.91
CA ALA A 161 4.04 -8.01 20.90
C ALA A 161 2.60 -8.30 20.49
N ALA A 162 2.28 -8.16 19.21
CA ALA A 162 0.97 -8.45 18.66
C ALA A 162 1.04 -8.89 17.18
N ALA A 163 0.12 -9.78 16.81
CA ALA A 163 -0.13 -10.16 15.43
C ALA A 163 -1.61 -9.91 15.14
N GLU A 164 -1.92 -8.84 14.42
CA GLU A 164 -3.27 -8.40 14.13
C GLU A 164 -3.62 -8.73 12.68
N VAL A 165 -4.82 -9.26 12.47
CA VAL A 165 -5.40 -9.46 11.14
C VAL A 165 -6.37 -8.32 10.86
N LEU A 166 -6.19 -7.64 9.74
CA LEU A 166 -6.97 -6.49 9.34
C LEU A 166 -7.63 -6.74 7.98
N GLU A 167 -8.73 -6.07 7.71
CA GLU A 167 -9.28 -5.94 6.37
C GLU A 167 -8.42 -4.97 5.52
N LYS A 168 -8.65 -4.97 4.22
CA LYS A 168 -7.97 -4.08 3.26
C LYS A 168 -8.10 -2.59 3.57
N ASP A 169 -9.11 -2.17 4.31
CA ASP A 169 -9.31 -0.80 4.78
C ASP A 169 -8.66 -0.56 6.16
N PHE A 170 -7.88 -1.55 6.64
CA PHE A 170 -7.21 -1.58 7.94
C PHE A 170 -8.15 -1.67 9.14
N THR A 171 -9.40 -2.02 8.93
CA THR A 171 -10.30 -2.35 10.03
C THR A 171 -9.81 -3.64 10.72
N PRO A 172 -9.54 -3.61 12.03
CA PRO A 172 -9.12 -4.79 12.77
C PRO A 172 -10.22 -5.87 12.75
N LEU A 173 -9.85 -7.08 12.37
CA LEU A 173 -10.72 -8.25 12.44
C LEU A 173 -10.52 -8.99 13.76
N HIS A 174 -9.30 -9.39 14.03
CA HIS A 174 -8.93 -10.10 15.26
C HIS A 174 -7.41 -10.07 15.47
N THR A 175 -6.99 -10.50 16.66
CA THR A 175 -5.58 -10.72 17.00
C THR A 175 -5.31 -12.23 17.09
N LEU A 176 -4.18 -12.68 16.55
CA LEU A 176 -3.73 -14.05 16.71
C LEU A 176 -3.10 -14.20 18.11
N GLU A 177 -3.76 -14.98 18.96
CA GLU A 177 -3.29 -15.22 20.35
C GLU A 177 -2.75 -16.64 20.55
N ASP A 178 -3.10 -17.58 19.66
CA ASP A 178 -2.68 -18.98 19.77
C ASP A 178 -1.20 -19.12 19.36
N PRO A 179 -0.29 -19.51 20.27
CA PRO A 179 1.12 -19.67 19.98
C PRO A 179 1.39 -20.65 18.82
N GLN A 180 0.59 -21.73 18.70
CA GLN A 180 0.79 -22.71 17.63
C GLN A 180 0.43 -22.13 16.25
N LYS A 181 -0.59 -21.27 16.20
CA LYS A 181 -0.95 -20.55 14.98
C LYS A 181 0.14 -19.54 14.61
N ILE A 182 0.67 -18.81 15.60
CA ILE A 182 1.77 -17.87 15.42
C ILE A 182 3.02 -18.59 14.92
N ASP A 183 3.42 -19.70 15.53
CA ASP A 183 4.57 -20.51 15.08
C ASP A 183 4.38 -21.02 13.65
N THR A 184 3.18 -21.51 13.32
CA THR A 184 2.86 -21.98 11.97
C THR A 184 2.93 -20.85 10.95
N MET A 185 2.41 -19.68 11.29
CA MET A 185 2.50 -18.47 10.47
C MET A 185 3.96 -18.10 10.19
N PHE A 186 4.80 -17.99 11.21
CA PHE A 186 6.22 -17.66 11.04
C PHE A 186 6.98 -18.74 10.27
N ALA A 187 6.64 -20.02 10.46
CA ALA A 187 7.23 -21.11 9.67
C ALA A 187 6.93 -20.96 8.17
N ILE A 188 5.75 -20.46 7.79
CA ILE A 188 5.42 -20.13 6.40
C ILE A 188 6.19 -18.89 5.96
N LEU A 189 6.07 -17.79 6.70
CA LEU A 189 6.64 -16.49 6.33
C LEU A 189 8.16 -16.55 6.15
N SER A 190 8.86 -17.32 6.98
CA SER A 190 10.33 -17.46 6.91
C SER A 190 10.83 -18.18 5.65
N THR A 191 9.98 -18.91 4.95
CA THR A 191 10.38 -19.73 3.78
C THR A 191 10.01 -19.12 2.44
N VAL A 192 9.13 -18.10 2.43
CA VAL A 192 8.69 -17.47 1.18
C VAL A 192 9.78 -16.56 0.61
N VAL A 193 9.93 -16.57 -0.71
CA VAL A 193 10.99 -15.86 -1.43
C VAL A 193 10.38 -14.72 -2.25
N ASN A 194 11.04 -13.58 -2.22
CA ASN A 194 10.72 -12.46 -3.10
C ASN A 194 11.06 -12.82 -4.55
N GLN A 195 10.06 -12.98 -5.37
CA GLN A 195 10.20 -13.28 -6.80
C GLN A 195 10.04 -12.07 -7.70
N GLY A 196 9.97 -10.87 -7.09
CA GLY A 196 9.77 -9.62 -7.81
C GLY A 196 8.32 -9.37 -8.22
N LYS A 197 8.04 -8.13 -8.56
CA LYS A 197 6.69 -7.67 -8.92
C LYS A 197 6.12 -8.41 -10.14
N GLU A 198 6.98 -8.71 -11.12
CA GLU A 198 6.56 -9.40 -12.35
C GLU A 198 5.97 -10.80 -12.08
N ALA A 199 6.48 -11.51 -11.05
CA ALA A 199 5.95 -12.82 -10.68
C ALA A 199 4.51 -12.71 -10.18
N GLY A 200 4.18 -11.69 -9.40
CA GLY A 200 2.82 -11.39 -8.96
C GLY A 200 1.88 -11.08 -10.13
N GLU A 201 2.35 -10.28 -11.08
CA GLU A 201 1.59 -9.95 -12.29
C GLU A 201 1.31 -11.19 -13.17
N ARG A 202 2.30 -12.07 -13.34
CA ARG A 202 2.11 -13.34 -14.07
C ARG A 202 1.07 -14.22 -13.36
N ARG A 203 1.21 -14.36 -12.04
CA ARG A 203 0.27 -15.17 -11.25
C ARG A 203 -1.16 -14.62 -11.32
N PHE A 204 -1.30 -13.29 -11.36
CA PHE A 204 -2.60 -12.67 -11.54
C PHE A 204 -3.22 -12.98 -12.91
N ALA A 205 -2.44 -12.91 -14.00
CA ALA A 205 -2.92 -13.28 -15.32
C ALA A 205 -3.37 -14.76 -15.36
N ASP A 206 -2.63 -15.67 -14.71
CA ASP A 206 -3.01 -17.09 -14.59
C ASP A 206 -4.31 -17.26 -13.80
N ALA A 207 -4.46 -16.55 -12.68
CA ALA A 207 -5.66 -16.56 -11.85
C ALA A 207 -6.88 -16.00 -12.63
N TRP A 208 -6.68 -14.95 -13.42
CA TRP A 208 -7.71 -14.41 -14.30
C TRP A 208 -8.16 -15.46 -15.32
N TYR A 209 -7.22 -16.09 -16.02
CA TYR A 209 -7.53 -17.13 -17.00
C TYR A 209 -8.28 -18.31 -16.35
N ALA A 210 -7.85 -18.72 -15.17
CA ALA A 210 -8.52 -19.80 -14.42
C ALA A 210 -9.95 -19.42 -14.02
N ALA A 211 -10.21 -18.16 -13.66
CA ALA A 211 -11.53 -17.70 -13.22
C ALA A 211 -12.49 -17.44 -14.37
N TYR A 212 -12.01 -16.89 -15.50
CA TYR A 212 -12.86 -16.38 -16.58
C TYR A 212 -12.69 -17.10 -17.93
N GLY A 213 -11.62 -17.90 -18.09
CA GLY A 213 -11.35 -18.69 -19.29
C GLY A 213 -11.06 -17.86 -20.54
N ASN A 214 -10.57 -16.64 -20.38
CA ASN A 214 -10.27 -15.72 -21.48
C ASN A 214 -8.99 -14.90 -21.21
N ASP A 215 -8.45 -14.25 -22.27
CA ASP A 215 -7.21 -13.47 -22.23
C ASP A 215 -7.47 -11.96 -22.12
N GLU A 216 -8.61 -11.53 -21.56
CA GLU A 216 -8.91 -10.11 -21.36
C GLU A 216 -7.93 -9.43 -20.40
N VAL A 217 -7.35 -10.20 -19.48
CA VAL A 217 -6.17 -9.80 -18.69
C VAL A 217 -5.07 -10.82 -18.96
N ARG A 218 -3.91 -10.35 -19.39
CA ARG A 218 -2.75 -11.20 -19.66
C ARG A 218 -1.46 -10.50 -19.29
N TYR A 219 -0.46 -11.25 -18.87
CA TYR A 219 0.88 -10.72 -18.68
C TYR A 219 1.56 -10.44 -20.02
N SER A 220 2.18 -9.27 -20.14
CA SER A 220 2.96 -8.85 -21.32
C SER A 220 4.46 -8.93 -20.99
N GLU A 221 5.17 -9.87 -21.61
CA GLU A 221 6.64 -9.99 -21.45
C GLU A 221 7.38 -8.72 -21.93
N ALA A 222 6.81 -8.00 -22.91
CA ALA A 222 7.42 -6.79 -23.46
C ALA A 222 7.26 -5.57 -22.52
N GLU A 223 6.23 -5.57 -21.69
CA GLU A 223 5.87 -4.45 -20.82
C GLU A 223 6.16 -4.73 -19.35
N GLY A 224 6.36 -6.01 -18.96
CA GLY A 224 6.64 -6.43 -17.61
C GLY A 224 5.46 -6.30 -16.65
N HIS A 225 4.23 -6.21 -17.16
CA HIS A 225 3.01 -6.09 -16.35
C HIS A 225 1.79 -6.67 -17.07
N CYS A 226 0.67 -6.80 -16.33
CA CYS A 226 -0.60 -7.21 -16.91
C CYS A 226 -1.17 -6.13 -17.80
N VAL A 227 -1.55 -6.52 -19.02
CA VAL A 227 -2.30 -5.70 -19.97
C VAL A 227 -3.74 -6.15 -20.01
N PHE A 228 -4.63 -5.17 -20.07
CA PHE A 228 -6.07 -5.39 -20.18
C PHE A 228 -6.45 -5.28 -21.65
N ALA A 229 -7.25 -6.22 -22.15
CA ALA A 229 -7.84 -6.10 -23.46
C ALA A 229 -8.61 -4.77 -23.50
N ALA A 230 -8.36 -3.96 -24.54
CA ALA A 230 -9.13 -2.75 -24.72
C ALA A 230 -10.61 -3.15 -24.78
N SER A 231 -11.41 -2.65 -23.84
CA SER A 231 -12.86 -2.78 -23.92
C SER A 231 -13.26 -2.40 -25.35
N GLU A 232 -13.91 -3.32 -26.07
CA GLU A 232 -14.49 -2.97 -27.36
C GLU A 232 -15.21 -1.64 -27.19
N ALA A 233 -14.94 -0.70 -28.08
CA ALA A 233 -15.56 0.61 -28.05
C ALA A 233 -17.06 0.43 -27.83
N PRO A 234 -17.69 1.25 -26.99
CA PRO A 234 -19.08 1.08 -26.65
C PRO A 234 -19.85 0.86 -27.96
N SER A 235 -20.52 -0.29 -28.06
CA SER A 235 -21.42 -0.56 -29.19
C SER A 235 -22.25 0.68 -29.41
N GLU A 236 -22.33 1.14 -30.65
CA GLU A 236 -23.07 2.36 -31.02
C GLU A 236 -24.38 2.42 -30.25
N PRO A 237 -24.77 3.58 -29.71
CA PRO A 237 -26.00 3.69 -28.94
C PRO A 237 -27.16 3.17 -29.82
N VAL A 238 -27.85 2.16 -29.30
CA VAL A 238 -29.04 1.62 -30.01
C VAL A 238 -30.11 2.71 -29.95
N THR A 239 -30.32 3.33 -31.07
CA THR A 239 -31.40 4.28 -31.30
C THR A 239 -32.67 3.50 -31.56
N GLU A 240 -33.57 3.44 -30.59
CA GLU A 240 -34.92 2.92 -30.81
C GLU A 240 -35.89 4.09 -30.97
N MET A 241 -36.84 3.96 -31.91
CA MET A 241 -37.97 4.87 -32.01
C MET A 241 -39.07 4.37 -31.06
N ASP A 242 -39.55 5.24 -30.16
CA ASP A 242 -40.75 4.96 -29.40
C ASP A 242 -42.00 4.95 -30.30
N GLY A 243 -43.13 4.47 -29.79
CA GLY A 243 -44.41 4.39 -30.51
C GLY A 243 -44.98 5.76 -30.96
N GLU A 244 -44.35 6.89 -30.57
CA GLU A 244 -44.69 8.26 -30.90
C GLU A 244 -43.71 8.88 -31.91
N GLY A 245 -42.69 8.12 -32.36
CA GLY A 245 -41.71 8.55 -33.33
C GLY A 245 -40.55 9.39 -32.81
N ASN A 246 -40.38 9.43 -31.47
CA ASN A 246 -39.22 10.09 -30.85
C ASN A 246 -38.04 9.13 -30.79
N ILE A 247 -36.86 9.65 -31.04
CA ILE A 247 -35.61 8.88 -30.86
C ILE A 247 -35.30 8.76 -29.38
N VAL A 248 -35.51 7.56 -28.79
CA VAL A 248 -35.08 7.24 -27.43
C VAL A 248 -33.70 6.60 -27.51
N VAL A 249 -32.71 7.30 -27.04
CA VAL A 249 -31.37 6.72 -26.83
C VAL A 249 -31.43 5.90 -25.55
N SER A 250 -31.72 4.62 -25.69
CA SER A 250 -31.73 3.70 -24.55
C SER A 250 -30.30 3.30 -24.20
N ASN A 251 -29.73 3.93 -23.18
CA ASN A 251 -28.53 3.47 -22.50
C ASN A 251 -28.85 2.38 -21.48
N SER A 252 -29.94 1.65 -21.65
CA SER A 252 -30.48 0.71 -20.68
C SER A 252 -29.90 -0.69 -20.77
N ARG A 253 -28.62 -0.82 -21.11
CA ARG A 253 -27.90 -2.03 -20.72
C ARG A 253 -27.36 -1.75 -19.30
N PRO A 254 -27.68 -2.61 -18.31
CA PRO A 254 -26.98 -2.50 -17.03
C PRO A 254 -25.48 -2.51 -17.37
N PRO A 255 -24.66 -1.64 -16.75
CA PRO A 255 -23.24 -1.62 -17.02
C PRO A 255 -22.74 -3.05 -16.86
N SER A 256 -22.33 -3.69 -17.96
CA SER A 256 -21.60 -4.95 -17.84
C SER A 256 -20.42 -4.62 -16.98
N GLU A 257 -20.29 -5.34 -15.86
CA GLU A 257 -19.14 -5.22 -14.96
C GLU A 257 -17.89 -5.13 -15.83
N SER A 258 -17.15 -4.05 -15.72
CA SER A 258 -16.01 -3.82 -16.60
C SER A 258 -14.94 -4.87 -16.33
N VAL A 259 -14.12 -5.20 -17.32
CA VAL A 259 -12.97 -6.11 -17.11
C VAL A 259 -12.12 -5.61 -15.96
N TYR A 260 -12.01 -4.30 -15.80
CA TYR A 260 -11.29 -3.68 -14.69
C TYR A 260 -11.92 -3.97 -13.32
N ASP A 261 -13.25 -3.84 -13.19
CA ASP A 261 -13.94 -4.12 -11.92
C ASP A 261 -13.80 -5.59 -11.52
N LYS A 262 -13.91 -6.51 -12.49
CA LYS A 262 -13.69 -7.94 -12.28
C LYS A 262 -12.23 -8.24 -11.89
N ALA A 263 -11.28 -7.59 -12.56
CA ALA A 263 -9.86 -7.75 -12.26
C ALA A 263 -9.55 -7.26 -10.85
N GLN A 264 -10.09 -6.12 -10.46
CA GLN A 264 -9.95 -5.60 -9.11
C GLN A 264 -10.61 -6.52 -8.07
N ALA A 265 -11.82 -7.00 -8.34
CA ALA A 265 -12.52 -7.94 -7.47
C ALA A 265 -11.75 -9.25 -7.29
N LEU A 266 -11.18 -9.81 -8.38
CA LEU A 266 -10.34 -11.00 -8.32
C LEU A 266 -9.05 -10.75 -7.55
N TRP A 267 -8.36 -9.64 -7.81
CA TRP A 267 -7.12 -9.26 -7.13
C TRP A 267 -7.33 -9.17 -5.62
N THR A 268 -8.38 -8.47 -5.19
CA THR A 268 -8.66 -8.22 -3.76
C THR A 268 -9.52 -9.31 -3.11
N ALA A 269 -9.81 -10.41 -3.81
CA ALA A 269 -10.62 -11.50 -3.25
C ALA A 269 -9.90 -12.16 -2.06
N GLY A 270 -10.49 -12.01 -0.87
CA GLY A 270 -9.93 -12.56 0.36
C GLY A 270 -8.67 -11.83 0.88
N GLU A 271 -8.35 -10.65 0.34
CA GLU A 271 -7.23 -9.83 0.81
C GLU A 271 -7.29 -9.61 2.33
N ARG A 272 -6.16 -9.80 2.99
CA ARG A 272 -5.96 -9.55 4.42
C ARG A 272 -4.63 -8.84 4.63
N ILE A 273 -4.62 -7.95 5.60
CA ILE A 273 -3.38 -7.34 6.08
C ILE A 273 -3.02 -8.01 7.40
N LEU A 274 -1.82 -8.54 7.49
CA LEU A 274 -1.23 -9.04 8.72
C LEU A 274 -0.27 -7.99 9.25
N ARG A 275 -0.59 -7.39 10.39
CA ARG A 275 0.27 -6.44 11.08
C ARG A 275 0.98 -7.12 12.23
N LEU A 276 2.30 -7.17 12.16
CA LEU A 276 3.18 -7.70 13.19
C LEU A 276 3.83 -6.54 13.95
N THR A 277 3.44 -6.36 15.22
CA THR A 277 3.97 -5.27 16.04
C THR A 277 4.98 -5.82 17.04
N THR A 278 6.15 -5.20 17.12
CA THR A 278 7.23 -5.57 18.05
C THR A 278 7.03 -4.92 19.42
N VAL A 279 7.70 -5.43 20.45
CA VAL A 279 7.72 -4.82 21.80
C VAL A 279 8.35 -3.42 21.79
N GLN A 280 9.18 -3.10 20.80
CA GLN A 280 9.75 -1.78 20.58
C GLN A 280 8.76 -0.81 19.87
N GLY A 281 7.59 -1.31 19.44
CA GLY A 281 6.54 -0.52 18.82
C GLY A 281 6.66 -0.32 17.32
N PHE A 282 7.59 -1.00 16.65
CA PHE A 282 7.64 -1.03 15.19
C PHE A 282 6.65 -2.04 14.63
N SER A 283 6.01 -1.71 13.54
CA SER A 283 5.05 -2.59 12.88
C SER A 283 5.50 -2.94 11.46
N LEU A 284 5.42 -4.22 11.13
CA LEU A 284 5.59 -4.75 9.78
C LEU A 284 4.21 -5.15 9.25
N GLU A 285 3.82 -4.57 8.12
CA GLU A 285 2.56 -4.89 7.45
C GLU A 285 2.83 -5.78 6.25
N LEU A 286 2.07 -6.87 6.15
CA LEU A 286 2.15 -7.89 5.12
C LEU A 286 0.78 -7.97 4.44
N ASP A 287 0.69 -7.54 3.19
CA ASP A 287 -0.54 -7.63 2.40
C ASP A 287 -0.65 -9.01 1.76
N PHE A 288 -1.53 -9.87 2.26
CA PHE A 288 -1.75 -11.22 1.78
C PHE A 288 -2.89 -11.26 0.77
N PHE A 289 -2.61 -11.78 -0.41
CA PHE A 289 -3.55 -11.95 -1.52
C PHE A 289 -3.68 -13.44 -1.85
N PRO A 290 -4.67 -14.15 -1.27
CA PRO A 290 -4.87 -15.57 -1.49
C PRO A 290 -5.22 -15.91 -2.94
N SER A 291 -5.89 -15.03 -3.66
CA SER A 291 -6.28 -15.21 -5.07
C SER A 291 -5.10 -15.40 -6.02
N ILE A 292 -3.95 -14.82 -5.70
CA ILE A 292 -2.70 -14.91 -6.45
C ILE A 292 -1.57 -15.58 -5.66
N GLN A 293 -1.88 -16.06 -4.45
CA GLN A 293 -0.93 -16.76 -3.58
C GLN A 293 0.34 -15.94 -3.33
N ALA A 294 0.18 -14.68 -2.97
CA ALA A 294 1.28 -13.76 -2.78
C ALA A 294 1.14 -12.94 -1.49
N ILE A 295 2.30 -12.53 -0.96
CA ILE A 295 2.42 -11.53 0.10
C ILE A 295 3.20 -10.36 -0.49
N PHE A 296 2.67 -9.15 -0.34
CA PHE A 296 3.39 -7.92 -0.66
C PHE A 296 3.86 -7.26 0.63
N CYS A 297 5.14 -6.88 0.63
CA CYS A 297 5.75 -6.19 1.76
C CYS A 297 7.02 -5.47 1.29
N CYS A 298 7.22 -4.22 1.74
CA CYS A 298 8.48 -3.48 1.52
C CYS A 298 8.97 -3.53 0.05
N ASP A 299 8.05 -3.25 -0.88
CA ASP A 299 8.26 -3.32 -2.35
C ASP A 299 8.54 -4.72 -2.91
N GLY A 300 8.55 -5.78 -2.09
CA GLY A 300 8.72 -7.16 -2.48
C GLY A 300 7.40 -7.87 -2.77
N CYS A 301 7.46 -8.89 -3.63
CA CYS A 301 6.37 -9.82 -3.90
C CYS A 301 6.84 -11.25 -3.57
N PHE A 302 6.35 -11.79 -2.47
CA PHE A 302 6.72 -13.09 -1.92
C PHE A 302 5.68 -14.13 -2.32
N MET A 303 6.09 -15.11 -3.14
CA MET A 303 5.18 -16.10 -3.68
C MET A 303 5.04 -17.30 -2.74
N LEU A 304 3.79 -17.70 -2.52
CA LEU A 304 3.43 -18.89 -1.73
C LEU A 304 3.14 -20.08 -2.64
N THR A 305 3.36 -21.27 -2.13
CA THR A 305 2.78 -22.51 -2.70
C THR A 305 1.28 -22.57 -2.37
N ASP A 306 0.54 -23.42 -3.09
CA ASP A 306 -0.92 -23.63 -2.84
C ASP A 306 -1.13 -23.98 -1.37
N THR A 307 -0.38 -24.94 -0.83
CA THR A 307 -0.50 -25.40 0.57
C THR A 307 -0.19 -24.29 1.58
N GLN A 308 0.83 -23.46 1.32
CA GLN A 308 1.18 -22.35 2.19
C GLN A 308 0.08 -21.29 2.18
N SER A 309 -0.45 -20.95 1.00
CA SER A 309 -1.53 -19.99 0.83
C SER A 309 -2.82 -20.45 1.53
N GLU A 310 -3.24 -21.71 1.31
CA GLU A 310 -4.42 -22.29 1.97
C GLU A 310 -4.25 -22.32 3.50
N THR A 311 -3.06 -22.71 3.97
CA THR A 311 -2.78 -22.77 5.42
C THR A 311 -2.81 -21.38 6.03
N LEU A 312 -2.17 -20.39 5.38
CA LEU A 312 -2.15 -19.01 5.85
C LEU A 312 -3.54 -18.41 5.84
N ALA A 313 -4.33 -18.61 4.78
CA ALA A 313 -5.71 -18.16 4.71
C ALA A 313 -6.54 -18.72 5.87
N ALA A 314 -6.45 -20.03 6.13
CA ALA A 314 -7.15 -20.67 7.26
C ALA A 314 -6.71 -20.13 8.63
N LEU A 315 -5.44 -19.76 8.81
CA LEU A 315 -4.95 -19.15 10.04
C LEU A 315 -5.51 -17.75 10.25
N LEU A 316 -5.62 -16.96 9.16
CA LEU A 316 -6.08 -15.57 9.19
C LEU A 316 -7.62 -15.45 9.24
N GLU A 317 -8.38 -16.47 8.85
CA GLU A 317 -9.85 -16.49 8.94
C GLU A 317 -10.38 -17.00 10.29
N ALA A 318 -9.57 -17.71 11.05
CA ALA A 318 -10.02 -18.37 12.27
C ALA A 318 -10.11 -17.39 13.46
N SER A 319 -11.32 -17.09 13.85
CA SER A 319 -11.68 -16.48 15.15
C SER A 319 -11.77 -17.53 16.24
#